data_5063996f53a1a4b9cc7d15883ac1265c
#
_entry.id   5063996f53a1a4b9cc7d15883ac1265c
#
_cell.length_a   1.000
_cell.length_b   1.000
_cell.length_c   1.000
_cell.angle_alpha   90.00
_cell.angle_beta   90.00
_cell.angle_gamma   90.00
#
_symmetry.space_group_name_H-M   'P 1'
#
loop_
_entity.id
_entity.type
_entity.pdbx_description
1 polymer ?
#
loop_
_entity_poly.entity_id
_entity_poly.type
_entity_poly.pdbx_seq_one_letter_code
_entity_poly.pdbx_strand_id
1 'polypeptide(L)'
;MNVGTAKPGTEDLKKVPHFFIDNKSIHDPYDVKAFEKDALHLIGNLFIDQDLLVMTGGSGLYIDAVVDGLDEMPETDQQIREELNLKYRNGGLPELQNRLLDLDPEYFQQVDLNNPQRLIRALEVCLSTGKPFSRFRKKSKKSRPFRTLKIALSRDREELYARIDQRMDEMIRNGLFEEAAQLYPYRELNALQTVGYKEIFGYLDREYDREEAIRLLKRNSRRYAKRQLTWLRRDPDYVWFHPQSYTEIQSWILAQISR
;
A
#
# COMPACT_ATOMS: atom_id res chain seq x y z
N MET A 1 16.28 -2.99 0.11
CA MET A 1 15.69 -1.81 -0.56
C MET A 1 15.91 -0.59 0.30
N ASN A 2 16.60 0.41 -0.20
CA ASN A 2 16.96 1.61 0.57
C ASN A 2 16.53 2.88 -0.16
N VAL A 3 17.13 3.16 -1.31
CA VAL A 3 16.86 4.38 -2.09
C VAL A 3 15.42 4.41 -2.56
N GLY A 4 14.95 3.34 -3.21
CA GLY A 4 13.60 3.27 -3.78
C GLY A 4 12.45 3.29 -2.77
N THR A 5 12.73 3.04 -1.49
CA THR A 5 11.74 3.08 -0.40
C THR A 5 11.74 4.40 0.38
N ALA A 6 12.68 5.31 0.08
CA ALA A 6 12.83 6.58 0.79
C ALA A 6 12.84 6.44 2.31
N LYS A 7 13.60 5.48 2.82
CA LYS A 7 13.74 5.29 4.27
C LYS A 7 14.22 6.56 4.97
N PRO A 8 13.82 6.79 6.22
CA PRO A 8 14.40 7.84 7.04
C PRO A 8 15.91 7.70 7.13
N GLY A 9 16.62 8.81 7.08
CA GLY A 9 18.05 8.84 7.27
C GLY A 9 18.47 8.50 8.70
N THR A 10 19.76 8.16 8.90
CA THR A 10 20.30 7.83 10.23
C THR A 10 20.07 8.92 11.25
N GLU A 11 20.13 10.19 10.84
CA GLU A 11 19.89 11.34 11.72
C GLU A 11 18.42 11.45 12.16
N ASP A 12 17.47 11.07 11.29
CA ASP A 12 16.05 11.05 11.64
C ASP A 12 15.73 9.88 12.57
N LEU A 13 16.34 8.71 12.33
CA LEU A 13 16.18 7.53 13.18
C LEU A 13 16.70 7.74 14.61
N LYS A 14 17.67 8.65 14.80
CA LYS A 14 18.18 9.01 16.14
C LYS A 14 17.25 9.94 16.93
N LYS A 15 16.39 10.71 16.26
CA LYS A 15 15.53 11.71 16.90
C LYS A 15 14.38 11.09 17.68
N VAL A 16 13.78 10.06 17.13
CA VAL A 16 12.66 9.32 17.74
C VAL A 16 12.77 7.83 17.38
N PRO A 17 12.27 6.93 18.22
CA PRO A 17 12.18 5.51 17.87
C PRO A 17 11.30 5.30 16.62
N HIS A 18 11.81 4.56 15.64
CA HIS A 18 11.07 4.16 14.46
C HIS A 18 10.95 2.64 14.43
N PHE A 19 9.78 2.15 14.08
CA PHE A 19 9.49 0.73 13.98
C PHE A 19 9.13 0.37 12.54
N PHE A 20 9.23 -0.90 12.18
CA PHE A 20 9.01 -1.42 10.83
C PHE A 20 9.98 -0.87 9.76
N ILE A 21 11.16 -0.42 10.18
CA ILE A 21 12.25 -0.09 9.28
C ILE A 21 13.21 -1.28 9.25
N ASP A 22 13.52 -1.78 8.05
CA ASP A 22 14.43 -2.92 7.82
C ASP A 22 14.10 -4.21 8.61
N ASN A 23 12.85 -4.39 8.97
CA ASN A 23 12.40 -5.54 9.76
C ASN A 23 12.04 -6.77 8.93
N LYS A 24 12.04 -6.67 7.61
CA LYS A 24 11.70 -7.77 6.68
C LYS A 24 12.65 -7.78 5.49
N SER A 25 12.96 -8.99 5.00
CA SER A 25 13.64 -9.20 3.73
C SER A 25 12.62 -9.14 2.57
N ILE A 26 13.11 -8.87 1.35
CA ILE A 26 12.29 -8.99 0.13
C ILE A 26 11.82 -10.42 -0.12
N HIS A 27 12.46 -11.41 0.50
CA HIS A 27 12.13 -12.85 0.41
C HIS A 27 11.07 -13.29 1.44
N ASP A 28 10.81 -12.46 2.46
CA ASP A 28 9.85 -12.80 3.49
C ASP A 28 8.42 -12.64 2.94
N PRO A 29 7.56 -13.65 3.05
CA PRO A 29 6.15 -13.48 2.75
C PRO A 29 5.54 -12.55 3.79
N TYR A 30 5.11 -11.38 3.34
CA TYR A 30 4.54 -10.36 4.21
C TYR A 30 3.39 -9.65 3.55
N ASP A 31 2.20 -9.84 4.08
CA ASP A 31 0.97 -9.25 3.58
C ASP A 31 0.35 -8.28 4.59
N VAL A 32 -0.77 -7.68 4.21
CA VAL A 32 -1.49 -6.73 5.06
C VAL A 32 -2.02 -7.36 6.35
N LYS A 33 -2.35 -8.66 6.36
CA LYS A 33 -2.84 -9.37 7.55
C LYS A 33 -1.70 -9.63 8.55
N ALA A 34 -0.53 -10.02 8.04
CA ALA A 34 0.68 -10.14 8.85
C ALA A 34 1.08 -8.79 9.45
N PHE A 35 1.01 -7.72 8.66
CA PHE A 35 1.27 -6.36 9.14
C PHE A 35 0.26 -5.93 10.22
N GLU A 36 -1.04 -6.16 10.03
CA GLU A 36 -2.06 -5.86 11.05
C GLU A 36 -1.70 -6.51 12.39
N LYS A 37 -1.37 -7.81 12.35
CA LYS A 37 -1.00 -8.57 13.55
C LYS A 37 0.25 -8.02 14.23
N ASP A 38 1.33 -7.81 13.46
CA ASP A 38 2.61 -7.31 13.99
C ASP A 38 2.46 -5.89 14.55
N ALA A 39 1.72 -5.01 13.84
CA ALA A 39 1.49 -3.65 14.26
C ALA A 39 0.64 -3.56 15.53
N LEU A 40 -0.44 -4.34 15.64
CA LEU A 40 -1.27 -4.35 16.85
C LEU A 40 -0.51 -4.91 18.06
N HIS A 41 0.33 -5.92 17.86
CA HIS A 41 1.19 -6.44 18.91
C HIS A 41 2.19 -5.39 19.40
N LEU A 42 2.85 -4.68 18.48
CA LEU A 42 3.79 -3.61 18.82
C LEU A 42 3.08 -2.45 19.54
N ILE A 43 1.93 -2.00 19.02
CA ILE A 43 1.12 -0.93 19.62
C ILE A 43 0.73 -1.31 21.06
N GLY A 44 0.27 -2.54 21.29
CA GLY A 44 -0.07 -3.02 22.63
C GLY A 44 1.09 -2.97 23.60
N ASN A 45 2.29 -3.34 23.16
CA ASN A 45 3.50 -3.29 23.98
C ASN A 45 3.92 -1.84 24.28
N LEU A 46 3.86 -0.95 23.28
CA LEU A 46 4.27 0.43 23.45
C LEU A 46 3.30 1.22 24.35
N PHE A 47 2.01 0.91 24.34
CA PHE A 47 1.02 1.55 25.22
C PHE A 47 1.16 1.17 26.71
N ILE A 48 2.07 0.25 27.05
CA ILE A 48 2.41 0.00 28.48
C ILE A 48 3.11 1.23 29.07
N ASP A 49 3.98 1.89 28.29
CA ASP A 49 4.83 2.98 28.76
C ASP A 49 4.55 4.33 28.07
N GLN A 50 3.69 4.35 27.05
CA GLN A 50 3.43 5.53 26.22
C GLN A 50 1.93 5.78 26.10
N ASP A 51 1.48 7.00 26.30
CA ASP A 51 0.07 7.39 26.13
C ASP A 51 -0.27 7.77 24.69
N LEU A 52 0.74 8.09 23.87
CA LEU A 52 0.57 8.56 22.50
C LEU A 52 1.57 7.88 21.56
N LEU A 53 1.05 7.33 20.49
CA LEU A 53 1.84 6.77 19.39
C LEU A 53 1.48 7.45 18.08
N VAL A 54 2.45 7.60 17.20
CA VAL A 54 2.25 8.15 15.85
C VAL A 54 2.45 7.04 14.83
N MET A 55 1.40 6.72 14.07
CA MET A 55 1.51 5.87 12.89
C MET A 55 1.52 6.75 11.64
N THR A 56 2.57 6.65 10.84
CA THR A 56 2.73 7.43 9.62
C THR A 56 2.93 6.53 8.41
N GLY A 57 2.39 6.92 7.26
CA GLY A 57 2.53 6.17 6.01
C GLY A 57 1.55 6.60 4.94
N GLY A 58 1.64 5.96 3.77
CA GLY A 58 0.79 6.27 2.62
C GLY A 58 0.04 5.07 2.05
N SER A 59 0.20 3.88 2.62
CA SER A 59 -0.49 2.66 2.17
C SER A 59 -1.83 2.52 2.87
N GLY A 60 -2.89 3.13 2.31
CA GLY A 60 -4.20 3.21 2.93
C GLY A 60 -4.75 1.88 3.42
N LEU A 61 -4.61 0.79 2.63
CA LEU A 61 -5.06 -0.54 3.06
C LEU A 61 -4.36 -1.01 4.35
N TYR A 62 -3.08 -0.70 4.54
CA TYR A 62 -2.33 -1.07 5.74
C TYR A 62 -2.75 -0.22 6.95
N ILE A 63 -3.04 1.06 6.72
CA ILE A 63 -3.59 1.95 7.75
C ILE A 63 -4.96 1.46 8.19
N ASP A 64 -5.87 1.21 7.24
CA ASP A 64 -7.22 0.72 7.53
C ASP A 64 -7.19 -0.64 8.27
N ALA A 65 -6.25 -1.53 7.91
CA ALA A 65 -6.08 -2.80 8.59
C ALA A 65 -5.79 -2.64 10.08
N VAL A 66 -4.92 -1.71 10.45
CA VAL A 66 -4.58 -1.45 11.86
C VAL A 66 -5.72 -0.72 12.57
N VAL A 67 -6.31 0.28 11.94
CA VAL A 67 -7.31 1.15 12.57
C VAL A 67 -8.70 0.51 12.62
N ASP A 68 -9.18 0.08 11.47
CA ASP A 68 -10.55 -0.44 11.31
C ASP A 68 -10.62 -1.97 11.29
N GLY A 69 -9.49 -2.64 11.04
CA GLY A 69 -9.41 -4.09 10.89
C GLY A 69 -9.76 -4.56 9.47
N LEU A 70 -9.42 -5.79 9.18
CA LEU A 70 -9.78 -6.46 7.93
C LEU A 70 -10.92 -7.45 8.15
N ASP A 71 -11.75 -7.63 7.13
CA ASP A 71 -12.69 -8.75 7.10
C ASP A 71 -11.91 -10.09 7.18
N GLU A 72 -12.48 -11.03 7.92
CA GLU A 72 -11.92 -12.38 8.01
C GLU A 72 -12.16 -13.12 6.70
N MET A 73 -11.09 -13.30 5.97
CA MET A 73 -11.10 -14.06 4.72
C MET A 73 -10.66 -15.50 5.00
N PRO A 74 -11.31 -16.47 4.38
CA PRO A 74 -10.91 -17.87 4.48
C PRO A 74 -9.50 -18.07 3.89
N GLU A 75 -8.86 -19.12 4.34
CA GLU A 75 -7.64 -19.62 3.71
C GLU A 75 -7.96 -20.06 2.28
N THR A 76 -7.03 -19.82 1.39
CA THR A 76 -7.19 -20.11 -0.02
C THR A 76 -6.02 -20.98 -0.50
N ASP A 77 -6.30 -21.83 -1.49
CA ASP A 77 -5.31 -22.70 -2.08
C ASP A 77 -4.40 -21.90 -3.05
N GLN A 78 -3.09 -22.00 -2.82
CA GLN A 78 -2.10 -21.34 -3.68
C GLN A 78 -2.15 -21.88 -5.12
N GLN A 79 -2.47 -23.15 -5.32
CA GLN A 79 -2.59 -23.74 -6.66
C GLN A 79 -3.69 -23.05 -7.46
N ILE A 80 -4.84 -22.78 -6.84
CA ILE A 80 -5.94 -22.03 -7.47
C ILE A 80 -5.46 -20.66 -7.93
N ARG A 81 -4.67 -19.97 -7.11
CA ARG A 81 -4.12 -18.66 -7.47
C ARG A 81 -3.17 -18.73 -8.66
N GLU A 82 -2.33 -19.74 -8.72
CA GLU A 82 -1.40 -19.98 -9.82
C GLU A 82 -2.15 -20.28 -11.13
N GLU A 83 -3.18 -21.12 -11.07
CA GLU A 83 -4.06 -21.40 -12.21
C GLU A 83 -4.78 -20.14 -12.70
N LEU A 84 -5.31 -19.32 -11.82
CA LEU A 84 -5.96 -18.06 -12.18
C LEU A 84 -5.00 -17.05 -12.82
N ASN A 85 -3.77 -16.98 -12.32
CA ASN A 85 -2.73 -16.16 -12.92
C ASN A 85 -2.36 -16.67 -14.34
N LEU A 86 -2.27 -17.99 -14.52
CA LEU A 86 -2.03 -18.59 -15.85
C LEU A 86 -3.18 -18.28 -16.81
N LYS A 87 -4.42 -18.45 -16.37
CA LYS A 87 -5.61 -18.11 -17.16
C LYS A 87 -5.64 -16.64 -17.56
N TYR A 88 -5.29 -15.75 -16.64
CA TYR A 88 -5.18 -14.32 -16.94
C TYR A 88 -4.11 -14.04 -18.01
N ARG A 89 -2.96 -14.70 -17.95
CA ARG A 89 -1.90 -14.53 -18.96
C ARG A 89 -2.32 -15.01 -20.35
N ASN A 90 -3.11 -16.08 -20.43
CA ASN A 90 -3.53 -16.71 -21.68
C ASN A 90 -4.83 -16.11 -22.26
N GLY A 91 -5.82 -15.86 -21.41
CA GLY A 91 -7.16 -15.43 -21.82
C GLY A 91 -7.51 -13.98 -21.46
N GLY A 92 -6.65 -13.30 -20.69
CA GLY A 92 -6.84 -11.91 -20.30
C GLY A 92 -7.96 -11.68 -19.29
N LEU A 93 -8.38 -10.42 -19.19
CA LEU A 93 -9.46 -10.00 -18.29
C LEU A 93 -10.82 -10.64 -18.57
N PRO A 94 -11.27 -10.80 -19.82
CA PRO A 94 -12.59 -11.33 -20.10
C PRO A 94 -12.86 -12.70 -19.49
N GLU A 95 -11.87 -13.59 -19.44
CA GLU A 95 -12.04 -14.91 -18.84
C GLU A 95 -12.29 -14.81 -17.33
N LEU A 96 -11.54 -13.96 -16.63
CA LEU A 96 -11.73 -13.72 -15.19
C LEU A 96 -13.08 -13.05 -14.91
N GLN A 97 -13.47 -12.10 -15.74
CA GLN A 97 -14.74 -11.36 -15.60
C GLN A 97 -15.94 -12.31 -15.74
N ASN A 98 -15.99 -13.12 -16.79
CA ASN A 98 -17.07 -14.07 -17.02
C ASN A 98 -17.18 -15.06 -15.84
N ARG A 99 -16.06 -15.61 -15.40
CA ARG A 99 -16.04 -16.56 -14.28
C ARG A 99 -16.49 -15.92 -12.97
N LEU A 100 -16.16 -14.64 -12.75
CA LEU A 100 -16.61 -13.93 -11.55
C LEU A 100 -18.11 -13.62 -11.63
N LEU A 101 -18.63 -13.28 -12.79
CA LEU A 101 -20.06 -13.08 -13.00
C LEU A 101 -20.88 -14.32 -12.62
N ASP A 102 -20.36 -15.52 -12.98
CA ASP A 102 -21.02 -16.79 -12.66
C ASP A 102 -20.97 -17.14 -11.18
N LEU A 103 -19.83 -16.89 -10.52
CA LEU A 103 -19.58 -17.31 -9.14
C LEU A 103 -20.01 -16.29 -8.08
N ASP A 104 -19.99 -15.01 -8.41
CA ASP A 104 -20.35 -13.91 -7.51
C ASP A 104 -20.88 -12.68 -8.26
N PRO A 105 -22.13 -12.74 -8.77
CA PRO A 105 -22.74 -11.62 -9.49
C PRO A 105 -22.82 -10.34 -8.66
N GLU A 106 -22.98 -10.46 -7.34
CA GLU A 106 -23.05 -9.30 -6.45
C GLU A 106 -21.72 -8.55 -6.39
N TYR A 107 -20.62 -9.27 -6.22
CA TYR A 107 -19.30 -8.64 -6.21
C TYR A 107 -18.89 -8.13 -7.59
N PHE A 108 -19.29 -8.83 -8.65
CA PHE A 108 -19.04 -8.41 -10.03
C PHE A 108 -19.56 -7.00 -10.33
N GLN A 109 -20.72 -6.63 -9.79
CA GLN A 109 -21.29 -5.29 -9.97
C GLN A 109 -20.55 -4.19 -9.20
N GLN A 110 -19.74 -4.56 -8.19
CA GLN A 110 -19.06 -3.61 -7.30
C GLN A 110 -17.58 -3.46 -7.59
N VAL A 111 -16.96 -4.46 -8.19
CA VAL A 111 -15.52 -4.52 -8.40
C VAL A 111 -15.09 -3.72 -9.64
N ASP A 112 -13.88 -3.17 -9.58
CA ASP A 112 -13.21 -2.66 -10.78
C ASP A 112 -12.81 -3.84 -11.67
N LEU A 113 -13.57 -4.06 -12.72
CA LEU A 113 -13.39 -5.17 -13.69
C LEU A 113 -12.07 -5.08 -14.46
N ASN A 114 -11.42 -3.93 -14.49
CA ASN A 114 -10.10 -3.74 -15.10
C ASN A 114 -8.94 -4.04 -14.13
N ASN A 115 -9.24 -4.51 -12.91
CA ASN A 115 -8.24 -4.83 -11.91
C ASN A 115 -8.08 -6.36 -11.75
N PRO A 116 -7.11 -6.99 -12.44
CA PRO A 116 -6.95 -8.44 -12.42
C PRO A 116 -6.67 -8.98 -11.01
N GLN A 117 -5.96 -8.24 -10.17
CA GLN A 117 -5.64 -8.68 -8.80
C GLN A 117 -6.89 -8.82 -7.94
N ARG A 118 -7.87 -7.92 -8.12
CA ARG A 118 -9.15 -8.00 -7.40
C ARG A 118 -10.02 -9.13 -7.91
N LEU A 119 -10.04 -9.35 -9.22
CA LEU A 119 -10.77 -10.47 -9.82
C LEU A 119 -10.19 -11.81 -9.37
N ILE A 120 -8.87 -11.97 -9.48
CA ILE A 120 -8.16 -13.19 -9.04
C ILE A 120 -8.43 -13.44 -7.55
N ARG A 121 -8.33 -12.42 -6.67
CA ARG A 121 -8.58 -12.61 -5.23
C ARG A 121 -10.01 -13.06 -4.95
N ALA A 122 -11.00 -12.50 -5.61
CA ALA A 122 -12.39 -12.90 -5.45
C ALA A 122 -12.61 -14.35 -5.93
N LEU A 123 -12.11 -14.67 -7.12
CA LEU A 123 -12.20 -16.01 -7.69
C LEU A 123 -11.48 -17.07 -6.84
N GLU A 124 -10.29 -16.74 -6.34
CA GLU A 124 -9.53 -17.60 -5.43
C GLU A 124 -10.38 -18.00 -4.21
N VAL A 125 -11.06 -17.04 -3.58
CA VAL A 125 -11.95 -17.31 -2.43
C VAL A 125 -13.17 -18.11 -2.86
N CYS A 126 -13.82 -17.76 -3.96
CA CYS A 126 -15.00 -18.47 -4.46
C CYS A 126 -14.66 -19.93 -4.74
N LEU A 127 -13.55 -20.20 -5.41
CA LEU A 127 -13.13 -21.55 -5.80
C LEU A 127 -12.65 -22.39 -4.61
N SER A 128 -11.92 -21.78 -3.69
CA SER A 128 -11.43 -22.47 -2.49
C SER A 128 -12.54 -22.84 -1.52
N THR A 129 -13.62 -22.05 -1.48
CA THR A 129 -14.67 -22.21 -0.45
C THR A 129 -16.00 -22.73 -0.98
N GLY A 130 -16.21 -22.67 -2.29
CA GLY A 130 -17.52 -22.91 -2.91
C GLY A 130 -18.58 -21.85 -2.58
N LYS A 131 -18.18 -20.69 -2.03
CA LYS A 131 -19.08 -19.60 -1.62
C LYS A 131 -18.69 -18.27 -2.29
N PRO A 132 -19.66 -17.39 -2.63
CA PRO A 132 -19.36 -16.08 -3.15
C PRO A 132 -18.45 -15.26 -2.22
N PHE A 133 -17.49 -14.53 -2.78
CA PHE A 133 -16.57 -13.65 -2.06
C PHE A 133 -17.31 -12.52 -1.32
N SER A 134 -18.43 -12.02 -1.88
CA SER A 134 -19.30 -11.02 -1.27
C SER A 134 -19.76 -11.40 0.14
N ARG A 135 -19.98 -12.69 0.40
CA ARG A 135 -20.39 -13.19 1.74
C ARG A 135 -19.35 -12.96 2.84
N PHE A 136 -18.08 -12.86 2.47
CA PHE A 136 -16.98 -12.65 3.42
C PHE A 136 -16.67 -11.17 3.62
N ARG A 137 -17.20 -10.29 2.77
CA ARG A 137 -17.00 -8.84 2.83
C ARG A 137 -18.06 -8.17 3.71
N LYS A 138 -17.87 -8.24 5.01
CA LYS A 138 -18.78 -7.65 6.00
C LYS A 138 -18.60 -6.13 6.13
N LYS A 139 -17.42 -5.61 5.77
CA LYS A 139 -17.04 -4.18 5.91
C LYS A 139 -17.28 -3.65 7.33
N SER A 140 -17.19 -4.51 8.32
CA SER A 140 -17.39 -4.15 9.72
C SER A 140 -16.10 -3.67 10.35
N LYS A 141 -16.14 -2.50 11.00
CA LYS A 141 -15.00 -2.01 11.78
C LYS A 141 -14.83 -2.87 13.03
N LYS A 142 -13.60 -3.31 13.29
CA LYS A 142 -13.23 -4.03 14.51
C LYS A 142 -13.01 -3.01 15.64
N SER A 143 -13.48 -3.32 16.85
CA SER A 143 -13.13 -2.53 18.04
C SER A 143 -11.63 -2.63 18.31
N ARG A 144 -11.02 -1.50 18.60
CA ARG A 144 -9.59 -1.40 18.98
C ARG A 144 -9.47 -0.92 20.42
N PRO A 145 -8.44 -1.37 21.17
CA PRO A 145 -8.23 -0.94 22.57
C PRO A 145 -7.60 0.46 22.65
N PHE A 146 -7.69 1.26 21.60
CA PHE A 146 -7.15 2.61 21.52
C PHE A 146 -8.03 3.53 20.69
N ARG A 147 -7.94 4.82 20.96
CA ARG A 147 -8.57 5.87 20.17
C ARG A 147 -7.64 6.31 19.03
N THR A 148 -8.18 6.56 17.85
CA THR A 148 -7.41 7.02 16.70
C THR A 148 -7.79 8.45 16.32
N LEU A 149 -6.79 9.31 16.14
CA LEU A 149 -6.93 10.62 15.53
C LEU A 149 -6.40 10.54 14.09
N LYS A 150 -7.26 10.79 13.11
CA LYS A 150 -6.91 10.65 11.69
C LYS A 150 -6.54 12.01 11.10
N ILE A 151 -5.28 12.16 10.71
CA ILE A 151 -4.75 13.36 10.07
C ILE A 151 -4.27 13.01 8.68
N ALA A 152 -4.66 13.82 7.69
CA ALA A 152 -4.16 13.74 6.34
C ALA A 152 -3.44 15.04 5.95
N LEU A 153 -2.30 14.90 5.31
CA LEU A 153 -1.52 16.03 4.81
C LEU A 153 -1.78 16.22 3.31
N SER A 154 -2.10 17.42 2.91
CA SER A 154 -2.34 17.78 1.52
C SER A 154 -1.61 19.06 1.13
N ARG A 155 -1.24 19.14 -0.14
CA ARG A 155 -0.67 20.33 -0.80
C ARG A 155 -1.44 20.58 -2.09
N ASP A 156 -1.29 21.76 -2.64
CA ASP A 156 -1.76 22.02 -3.99
C ASP A 156 -1.14 21.03 -4.98
N ARG A 157 -1.90 20.71 -6.01
CA ARG A 157 -1.53 19.64 -6.96
C ARG A 157 -0.19 19.92 -7.64
N GLU A 158 0.05 21.16 -8.01
CA GLU A 158 1.28 21.57 -8.71
C GLU A 158 2.49 21.45 -7.77
N GLU A 159 2.37 21.93 -6.55
CA GLU A 159 3.41 21.81 -5.53
C GLU A 159 3.70 20.32 -5.23
N LEU A 160 2.67 19.51 -5.04
CA LEU A 160 2.82 18.08 -4.79
C LEU A 160 3.58 17.40 -5.94
N TYR A 161 3.23 17.70 -7.18
CA TYR A 161 3.86 17.10 -8.36
C TYR A 161 5.31 17.56 -8.53
N ALA A 162 5.61 18.82 -8.31
CA ALA A 162 6.98 19.32 -8.33
C ALA A 162 7.87 18.62 -7.28
N ARG A 163 7.37 18.44 -6.07
CA ARG A 163 8.08 17.72 -5.01
C ARG A 163 8.29 16.23 -5.32
N ILE A 164 7.30 15.58 -5.92
CA ILE A 164 7.43 14.19 -6.36
C ILE A 164 8.52 14.07 -7.42
N ASP A 165 8.51 14.96 -8.41
CA ASP A 165 9.49 14.93 -9.50
C ASP A 165 10.89 15.22 -8.97
N GLN A 166 11.06 16.23 -8.10
CA GLN A 166 12.34 16.51 -7.43
C GLN A 166 12.85 15.32 -6.63
N ARG A 167 11.98 14.69 -5.83
CA ARG A 167 12.36 13.50 -5.05
C ARG A 167 12.79 12.34 -5.94
N MET A 168 12.15 12.13 -7.09
CA MET A 168 12.59 11.11 -8.05
C MET A 168 13.97 11.44 -8.61
N ASP A 169 14.24 12.70 -8.94
CA ASP A 169 15.56 13.12 -9.40
C ASP A 169 16.64 12.91 -8.33
N GLU A 170 16.32 13.15 -7.05
CA GLU A 170 17.20 12.89 -5.91
C GLU A 170 17.47 11.39 -5.75
N MET A 171 16.44 10.55 -5.82
CA MET A 171 16.59 9.09 -5.75
C MET A 171 17.45 8.55 -6.89
N ILE A 172 17.28 9.06 -8.10
CA ILE A 172 18.08 8.68 -9.26
C ILE A 172 19.55 9.05 -9.03
N ARG A 173 19.83 10.27 -8.54
CA ARG A 173 21.21 10.70 -8.20
C ARG A 173 21.83 9.86 -7.09
N ASN A 174 21.00 9.36 -6.17
CA ASN A 174 21.43 8.54 -5.04
C ASN A 174 21.53 7.04 -5.36
N GLY A 175 21.46 6.65 -6.63
CA GLY A 175 21.74 5.27 -7.06
C GLY A 175 20.50 4.38 -7.17
N LEU A 176 19.31 4.94 -7.46
CA LEU A 176 18.09 4.15 -7.62
C LEU A 176 18.19 3.11 -8.75
N PHE A 177 18.86 3.45 -9.87
CA PHE A 177 19.04 2.53 -10.98
C PHE A 177 20.00 1.40 -10.62
N GLU A 178 21.05 1.70 -9.88
CA GLU A 178 22.04 0.74 -9.39
C GLU A 178 21.41 -0.21 -8.37
N GLU A 179 20.61 0.31 -7.44
CA GLU A 179 19.84 -0.51 -6.49
C GLU A 179 18.88 -1.44 -7.24
N ALA A 180 18.14 -0.93 -8.21
CA ALA A 180 17.21 -1.72 -9.01
C ALA A 180 17.92 -2.81 -9.82
N ALA A 181 19.09 -2.51 -10.42
CA ALA A 181 19.90 -3.49 -11.15
C ALA A 181 20.36 -4.64 -10.26
N GLN A 182 20.76 -4.36 -9.01
CA GLN A 182 21.12 -5.40 -8.03
C GLN A 182 19.92 -6.27 -7.63
N LEU A 183 18.73 -5.71 -7.62
CA LEU A 183 17.49 -6.40 -7.26
C LEU A 183 16.82 -7.09 -8.45
N TYR A 184 17.26 -6.82 -9.66
CA TYR A 184 16.67 -7.34 -10.90
C TYR A 184 16.54 -8.87 -10.96
N PRO A 185 17.49 -9.70 -10.46
CA PRO A 185 17.31 -11.16 -10.40
C PRO A 185 16.06 -11.61 -9.61
N TYR A 186 15.58 -10.76 -8.71
CA TYR A 186 14.43 -11.02 -7.81
C TYR A 186 13.18 -10.27 -8.22
N ARG A 187 13.13 -9.69 -9.44
CA ARG A 187 12.06 -8.78 -9.90
C ARG A 187 10.66 -9.34 -9.80
N GLU A 188 10.49 -10.66 -9.82
CA GLU A 188 9.20 -11.33 -9.69
C GLU A 188 8.64 -11.33 -8.26
N LEU A 189 9.47 -11.03 -7.25
CA LEU A 189 9.02 -10.99 -5.86
C LEU A 189 8.02 -9.86 -5.64
N ASN A 190 6.98 -10.14 -4.86
CA ASN A 190 5.90 -9.19 -4.59
C ASN A 190 6.40 -7.85 -4.04
N ALA A 191 7.42 -7.86 -3.19
CA ALA A 191 8.02 -6.66 -2.61
C ALA A 191 8.60 -5.69 -3.66
N LEU A 192 9.01 -6.21 -4.82
CA LEU A 192 9.59 -5.44 -5.92
C LEU A 192 8.56 -5.04 -7.00
N GLN A 193 7.32 -5.52 -6.87
CA GLN A 193 6.23 -5.18 -7.77
C GLN A 193 5.60 -3.81 -7.42
N THR A 194 6.44 -2.81 -7.21
CA THR A 194 6.03 -1.46 -6.81
C THR A 194 6.57 -0.38 -7.74
N VAL A 195 5.99 0.81 -7.65
CA VAL A 195 6.48 2.00 -8.36
C VAL A 195 7.90 2.30 -7.91
N GLY A 196 8.75 2.62 -8.86
CA GLY A 196 10.18 2.84 -8.64
C GLY A 196 11.02 1.73 -9.26
N TYR A 197 10.75 0.48 -8.90
CA TYR A 197 11.51 -0.66 -9.43
C TYR A 197 10.95 -1.17 -10.76
N LYS A 198 9.64 -1.29 -10.90
CA LYS A 198 9.00 -1.81 -12.14
C LYS A 198 9.41 -1.05 -13.39
N GLU A 199 9.47 0.27 -13.29
CA GLU A 199 9.84 1.13 -14.41
C GLU A 199 11.32 0.95 -14.80
N ILE A 200 12.19 0.69 -13.82
CA ILE A 200 13.60 0.43 -14.10
C ILE A 200 13.79 -1.00 -14.63
N PHE A 201 12.99 -1.96 -14.15
CA PHE A 201 13.04 -3.32 -14.68
C PHE A 201 12.65 -3.36 -16.17
N GLY A 202 11.60 -2.62 -16.59
CA GLY A 202 11.25 -2.51 -18.00
C GLY A 202 12.40 -1.91 -18.85
N TYR A 203 13.13 -0.95 -18.32
CA TYR A 203 14.36 -0.45 -18.96
C TYR A 203 15.46 -1.54 -19.06
N LEU A 204 15.66 -2.31 -17.99
CA LEU A 204 16.64 -3.41 -18.00
C LEU A 204 16.21 -4.56 -18.94
N ASP A 205 14.91 -4.77 -19.10
CA ASP A 205 14.31 -5.71 -20.07
C ASP A 205 14.34 -5.16 -21.52
N ARG A 206 14.82 -3.92 -21.73
CA ARG A 206 14.89 -3.22 -23.03
C ARG A 206 13.53 -2.94 -23.67
N GLU A 207 12.48 -2.83 -22.86
CA GLU A 207 11.14 -2.42 -23.35
C GLU A 207 11.14 -0.94 -23.79
N TYR A 208 12.00 -0.13 -23.20
CA TYR A 208 12.19 1.31 -23.48
C TYR A 208 13.55 1.79 -23.00
N ASP A 209 13.92 3.01 -23.40
CA ASP A 209 15.17 3.62 -22.99
C ASP A 209 15.16 4.20 -21.57
N ARG A 210 16.30 4.72 -21.13
CA ARG A 210 16.47 5.29 -19.78
C ARG A 210 15.63 6.56 -19.59
N GLU A 211 15.46 7.38 -20.62
CA GLU A 211 14.69 8.62 -20.54
C GLU A 211 13.21 8.30 -20.32
N GLU A 212 12.69 7.34 -21.06
CA GLU A 212 11.33 6.87 -20.88
C GLU A 212 11.12 6.24 -19.50
N ALA A 213 12.08 5.46 -18.96
CA ALA A 213 12.02 4.95 -17.60
C ALA A 213 11.87 6.08 -16.57
N ILE A 214 12.67 7.14 -16.69
CA ILE A 214 12.59 8.32 -15.80
C ILE A 214 11.23 9.02 -15.94
N ARG A 215 10.73 9.18 -17.15
CA ARG A 215 9.41 9.77 -17.40
C ARG A 215 8.29 8.93 -16.75
N LEU A 216 8.38 7.61 -16.88
CA LEU A 216 7.44 6.65 -16.28
C LEU A 216 7.50 6.67 -14.75
N LEU A 217 8.70 6.69 -14.16
CA LEU A 217 8.92 6.82 -12.72
C LEU A 217 8.18 8.04 -12.15
N LYS A 218 8.41 9.22 -12.71
CA LYS A 218 7.74 10.46 -12.28
C LYS A 218 6.23 10.37 -12.46
N ARG A 219 5.76 9.95 -13.64
CA ARG A 219 4.33 9.79 -13.94
C ARG A 219 3.63 8.84 -12.97
N ASN A 220 4.21 7.66 -12.73
CA ASN A 220 3.59 6.63 -11.92
C ASN A 220 3.64 6.96 -10.42
N SER A 221 4.67 7.68 -9.97
CA SER A 221 4.73 8.25 -8.63
C SER A 221 3.63 9.30 -8.38
N ARG A 222 3.38 10.21 -9.35
CA ARG A 222 2.24 11.15 -9.27
C ARG A 222 0.90 10.42 -9.27
N ARG A 223 0.74 9.37 -10.08
CA ARG A 223 -0.47 8.52 -10.06
C ARG A 223 -0.64 7.79 -8.73
N TYR A 224 0.46 7.35 -8.13
CA TYR A 224 0.42 6.73 -6.81
C TYR A 224 -0.04 7.73 -5.74
N ALA A 225 0.51 8.92 -5.69
CA ALA A 225 0.07 9.99 -4.78
C ALA A 225 -1.43 10.34 -4.98
N LYS A 226 -1.89 10.42 -6.24
CA LYS A 226 -3.33 10.61 -6.52
C LYS A 226 -4.19 9.48 -5.93
N ARG A 227 -3.75 8.23 -6.03
CA ARG A 227 -4.46 7.09 -5.42
C ARG A 227 -4.50 7.18 -3.90
N GLN A 228 -3.40 7.59 -3.25
CA GLN A 228 -3.36 7.82 -1.81
C GLN A 228 -4.40 8.86 -1.37
N LEU A 229 -4.40 10.03 -2.01
CA LEU A 229 -5.37 11.09 -1.71
C LEU A 229 -6.82 10.62 -1.95
N THR A 230 -7.07 9.88 -3.03
CA THR A 230 -8.40 9.31 -3.31
C THR A 230 -8.82 8.32 -2.24
N TRP A 231 -7.88 7.54 -1.71
CA TRP A 231 -8.15 6.58 -0.63
C TRP A 231 -8.54 7.30 0.65
N LEU A 232 -7.72 8.25 1.09
CA LEU A 232 -7.95 9.00 2.34
C LEU A 232 -9.27 9.81 2.30
N ARG A 233 -9.66 10.36 1.15
CA ARG A 233 -10.91 11.11 0.99
C ARG A 233 -12.18 10.26 1.13
N ARG A 234 -12.10 8.95 1.15
CA ARG A 234 -13.26 8.07 1.38
C ARG A 234 -13.71 8.05 2.82
N ASP A 235 -12.81 8.37 3.73
CA ASP A 235 -13.07 8.39 5.15
C ASP A 235 -13.21 9.84 5.62
N PRO A 236 -14.44 10.26 6.04
CA PRO A 236 -14.71 11.62 6.49
C PRO A 236 -14.05 11.96 7.83
N ASP A 237 -13.53 10.97 8.56
CA ASP A 237 -12.90 11.18 9.86
C ASP A 237 -11.50 11.81 9.75
N TYR A 238 -10.93 11.87 8.53
CA TYR A 238 -9.66 12.54 8.31
C TYR A 238 -9.78 14.07 8.39
N VAL A 239 -9.00 14.68 9.28
CA VAL A 239 -8.80 16.13 9.31
C VAL A 239 -7.60 16.48 8.44
N TRP A 240 -7.80 17.42 7.51
CA TRP A 240 -6.82 17.76 6.50
C TRP A 240 -6.05 19.01 6.87
N PHE A 241 -4.72 18.94 6.76
CA PHE A 241 -3.82 20.06 7.01
C PHE A 241 -2.81 20.23 5.88
N HIS A 242 -2.32 21.46 5.73
CA HIS A 242 -1.12 21.69 4.95
C HIS A 242 0.11 21.26 5.78
N PRO A 243 1.12 20.58 5.21
CA PRO A 243 2.28 20.10 5.99
C PRO A 243 3.09 21.19 6.69
N GLN A 244 2.98 22.47 6.24
CA GLN A 244 3.61 23.61 6.88
C GLN A 244 2.81 24.17 8.06
N SER A 245 1.54 23.78 8.24
CA SER A 245 0.69 24.22 9.36
C SER A 245 1.05 23.47 10.67
N TYR A 246 2.34 23.38 10.99
CA TYR A 246 2.83 22.58 12.11
C TYR A 246 2.17 22.95 13.44
N THR A 247 2.11 24.24 13.77
CA THR A 247 1.51 24.74 15.02
C THR A 247 0.02 24.42 15.09
N GLU A 248 -0.70 24.53 13.99
CA GLU A 248 -2.13 24.22 13.90
C GLU A 248 -2.38 22.72 14.13
N ILE A 249 -1.59 21.86 13.48
CA ILE A 249 -1.65 20.40 13.67
C ILE A 249 -1.42 20.05 15.15
N GLN A 250 -0.38 20.61 15.73
CA GLN A 250 -0.02 20.35 17.13
C GLN A 250 -1.13 20.81 18.08
N SER A 251 -1.65 22.03 17.91
CA SER A 251 -2.75 22.55 18.71
C SER A 251 -4.01 21.70 18.59
N TRP A 252 -4.33 21.25 17.38
CA TRP A 252 -5.48 20.36 17.14
C TRP A 252 -5.31 19.03 17.87
N ILE A 253 -4.13 18.38 17.77
CA ILE A 253 -3.82 17.12 18.47
C ILE A 253 -4.01 17.30 19.99
N LEU A 254 -3.39 18.33 20.56
CA LEU A 254 -3.48 18.60 22.00
C LEU A 254 -4.93 18.78 22.45
N ALA A 255 -5.73 19.54 21.70
CA ALA A 255 -7.15 19.72 22.00
C ALA A 255 -7.97 18.43 21.93
N GLN A 256 -7.55 17.44 21.12
CA GLN A 256 -8.22 16.14 21.05
C GLN A 256 -7.80 15.18 22.18
N ILE A 257 -6.56 15.27 22.64
CA ILE A 257 -6.02 14.40 23.71
C ILE A 257 -6.57 14.85 25.08
N SER A 258 -6.79 16.14 25.28
CA SER A 258 -7.30 16.71 26.54
C SER A 258 -8.79 16.45 26.77
N ARG A 259 -9.50 15.83 25.84
CA ARG A 259 -10.90 15.41 25.93
C ARG A 259 -11.01 13.94 26.31
#